data_cad4227fdaa1e50507c7ad022df86148
#
_entry.id   cad4227fdaa1e50507c7ad022df86148
#
_cell.length_a   1.000
_cell.length_b   1.000
_cell.length_c   1.000
_cell.angle_alpha   90.00
_cell.angle_beta   90.00
_cell.angle_gamma   90.00
#
_symmetry.space_group_name_H-M   'P 1'
#
loop_
_entity.id
_entity.type
_entity.pdbx_description
1 polymer ?
#
loop_
_entity_poly.entity_id
_entity_poly.type
_entity_poly.pdbx_seq_one_letter_code
_entity_poly.pdbx_strand_id
1 'polypeptide(L)'
;MSASSVKYVQLGRSGLKISVPIILGATDESTQWVLGEEDALPILKAAWDRGINTIDTSNSYSNGDSERIVAKFIEKYQIPREEIIIATKCWGVVGKGAERDLLTFAHFSAFDQRREYVNQSGLSRAAIFNAVEGSLARLNTSYIDLYQIHRYDSTTPPEETMKALHDLVESGKVRYIGASSMRAWQFALLNEVAEKHGWTKFVSMQDEYSLLYREEEHEMLAYCKYHGIGVIPWSPLAGGRLARPLAAEETPRAKAFASRGRGIPNEVDSEIIKRVEEIAKKRGWTMAQVSLAWTQRNVSSPIVGFNSLKRVDQNLLPDDELTDEEAKYLEELYQPRPVRGHQ
;
A
#
# COMPACT_ATOMS: atom_id res chain seq x y z
N MET A 1 2.16 29.22 -10.98
CA MET A 1 2.80 27.91 -10.92
C MET A 1 1.83 26.93 -11.58
N SER A 2 2.21 26.26 -12.65
CA SER A 2 1.41 25.21 -13.27
C SER A 2 1.19 24.12 -12.22
N ALA A 3 -0.04 23.69 -11.99
CA ALA A 3 -0.30 22.56 -11.11
C ALA A 3 0.44 21.35 -11.69
N SER A 4 1.29 20.70 -10.88
CA SER A 4 1.97 19.46 -11.24
C SER A 4 0.91 18.46 -11.70
N SER A 5 1.01 17.96 -12.93
CA SER A 5 0.06 16.98 -13.46
C SER A 5 0.46 15.60 -12.95
N VAL A 6 -0.50 14.86 -12.38
CA VAL A 6 -0.29 13.46 -11.98
C VAL A 6 0.12 12.63 -13.20
N LYS A 7 1.24 11.92 -13.10
CA LYS A 7 1.73 11.01 -14.14
C LYS A 7 1.01 9.66 -14.03
N TYR A 8 0.86 8.98 -15.16
CA TYR A 8 0.37 7.61 -15.21
C TYR A 8 1.46 6.69 -15.76
N VAL A 9 1.69 5.58 -15.08
CA VAL A 9 2.72 4.59 -15.45
C VAL A 9 2.12 3.21 -15.58
N GLN A 10 2.72 2.36 -16.42
CA GLN A 10 2.36 0.94 -16.42
C GLN A 10 2.79 0.27 -15.11
N LEU A 11 1.95 -0.60 -14.58
CA LEU A 11 2.29 -1.44 -13.44
C LEU A 11 3.14 -2.62 -13.91
N GLY A 12 4.45 -2.46 -13.85
CA GLY A 12 5.40 -3.40 -14.41
C GLY A 12 5.21 -3.56 -15.92
N ARG A 13 5.20 -4.80 -16.39
CA ARG A 13 4.92 -5.14 -17.81
C ARG A 13 3.45 -5.43 -18.09
N SER A 14 2.56 -5.23 -17.11
CA SER A 14 1.13 -5.39 -17.33
C SER A 14 0.56 -4.25 -18.17
N GLY A 15 -0.63 -4.44 -18.73
CA GLY A 15 -1.35 -3.37 -19.44
C GLY A 15 -2.00 -2.33 -18.52
N LEU A 16 -2.01 -2.57 -17.19
CA LEU A 16 -2.64 -1.67 -16.22
C LEU A 16 -1.83 -0.39 -16.04
N LYS A 17 -2.48 0.77 -16.20
CA LYS A 17 -1.88 2.08 -15.91
C LYS A 17 -2.40 2.61 -14.60
N ILE A 18 -1.51 3.04 -13.73
CA ILE A 18 -1.79 3.56 -12.38
C ILE A 18 -1.27 4.98 -12.23
N SER A 19 -1.90 5.78 -11.36
CA SER A 19 -1.41 7.13 -11.03
C SER A 19 -0.14 7.10 -10.17
N VAL A 20 0.64 8.17 -10.23
CA VAL A 20 1.80 8.41 -9.37
C VAL A 20 1.58 9.74 -8.63
N PRO A 21 1.33 9.70 -7.31
CA PRO A 21 1.26 8.54 -6.41
C PRO A 21 -0.07 7.78 -6.45
N ILE A 22 -0.13 6.66 -5.70
CA ILE A 22 -1.37 5.96 -5.32
C ILE A 22 -1.85 6.56 -3.99
N ILE A 23 -3.17 6.75 -3.83
CA ILE A 23 -3.74 7.17 -2.55
C ILE A 23 -4.13 5.97 -1.68
N LEU A 24 -3.84 6.05 -0.38
CA LEU A 24 -4.32 5.08 0.61
C LEU A 24 -5.73 5.49 1.07
N GLY A 25 -6.70 4.64 0.78
CA GLY A 25 -8.06 4.73 1.31
C GLY A 25 -8.12 4.11 2.71
N ALA A 26 -7.67 4.81 3.75
CA ALA A 26 -7.68 4.30 5.12
C ALA A 26 -8.55 5.16 6.02
N THR A 27 -9.39 4.48 6.81
CA THR A 27 -10.19 5.11 7.86
C THR A 27 -10.30 4.18 9.03
N ASP A 28 -10.19 4.70 10.24
CA ASP A 28 -10.41 3.97 11.48
C ASP A 28 -10.66 4.98 12.61
N GLU A 29 -11.90 5.11 13.01
CA GLU A 29 -12.29 6.00 14.13
C GLU A 29 -11.70 5.55 15.47
N SER A 30 -11.28 4.28 15.58
CA SER A 30 -10.62 3.76 16.80
C SER A 30 -9.18 4.24 16.96
N THR A 31 -8.58 4.78 15.89
CA THR A 31 -7.20 5.30 15.89
C THR A 31 -7.21 6.80 15.64
N GLN A 32 -6.63 7.59 16.55
CA GLN A 32 -6.62 9.07 16.53
C GLN A 32 -6.00 9.72 15.27
N TRP A 33 -5.39 8.95 14.37
CA TRP A 33 -4.73 9.48 13.17
C TRP A 33 -5.41 9.06 11.86
N VAL A 34 -6.49 8.29 11.93
CA VAL A 34 -7.27 7.85 10.78
C VAL A 34 -8.55 8.66 10.71
N LEU A 35 -8.91 9.07 9.50
CA LEU A 35 -10.03 9.99 9.29
C LEU A 35 -11.35 9.24 9.22
N GLY A 36 -12.39 9.82 9.80
CA GLY A 36 -13.76 9.41 9.58
C GLY A 36 -14.22 9.71 8.14
N GLU A 37 -15.40 9.21 7.79
CA GLU A 37 -15.98 9.36 6.44
C GLU A 37 -16.09 10.82 6.01
N GLU A 38 -16.60 11.70 6.88
CA GLU A 38 -16.85 13.12 6.57
C GLU A 38 -15.57 13.86 6.17
N ASP A 39 -14.44 13.52 6.81
CA ASP A 39 -13.13 14.12 6.52
C ASP A 39 -12.42 13.45 5.33
N ALA A 40 -12.63 12.14 5.16
CA ALA A 40 -11.96 11.36 4.12
C ALA A 40 -12.49 11.68 2.72
N LEU A 41 -13.81 11.81 2.55
CA LEU A 41 -14.44 12.03 1.25
C LEU A 41 -13.94 13.29 0.53
N PRO A 42 -13.83 14.48 1.18
CA PRO A 42 -13.26 15.67 0.54
C PRO A 42 -11.80 15.49 0.12
N ILE A 43 -11.01 14.74 0.88
CA ILE A 43 -9.60 14.49 0.57
C ILE A 43 -9.46 13.56 -0.64
N LEU A 44 -10.26 12.49 -0.71
CA LEU A 44 -10.32 11.62 -1.88
C LEU A 44 -10.74 12.41 -3.13
N LYS A 45 -11.75 13.30 -3.00
CA LYS A 45 -12.17 14.18 -4.10
C LYS A 45 -11.05 15.13 -4.55
N ALA A 46 -10.35 15.74 -3.60
CA ALA A 46 -9.24 16.63 -3.91
C ALA A 46 -8.08 15.89 -4.62
N ALA A 47 -7.81 14.65 -4.25
CA ALA A 47 -6.83 13.80 -4.92
C ALA A 47 -7.28 13.44 -6.35
N TRP A 48 -8.54 13.03 -6.50
CA TRP A 48 -9.15 12.77 -7.80
C TRP A 48 -9.07 13.97 -8.75
N ASP A 49 -9.44 15.16 -8.26
CA ASP A 49 -9.43 16.40 -9.05
C ASP A 49 -8.02 16.81 -9.52
N ARG A 50 -6.99 16.25 -8.89
CA ARG A 50 -5.57 16.42 -9.31
C ARG A 50 -5.08 15.31 -10.23
N GLY A 51 -5.95 14.35 -10.56
CA GLY A 51 -5.66 13.25 -11.47
C GLY A 51 -5.23 11.94 -10.80
N ILE A 52 -5.25 11.82 -9.46
CA ILE A 52 -4.98 10.54 -8.79
C ILE A 52 -6.18 9.63 -8.99
N ASN A 53 -6.04 8.59 -9.81
CA ASN A 53 -7.11 7.66 -10.14
C ASN A 53 -6.96 6.29 -9.48
N THR A 54 -5.88 6.04 -8.73
CA THR A 54 -5.60 4.73 -8.14
C THR A 54 -5.71 4.81 -6.62
N ILE A 55 -6.60 3.99 -6.05
CA ILE A 55 -6.84 3.89 -4.60
C ILE A 55 -6.44 2.50 -4.12
N ASP A 56 -5.56 2.43 -3.10
CA ASP A 56 -5.21 1.19 -2.40
C ASP A 56 -5.97 1.11 -1.07
N THR A 57 -6.61 -0.02 -0.83
CA THR A 57 -7.31 -0.36 0.41
C THR A 57 -7.10 -1.82 0.79
N SER A 58 -7.86 -2.36 1.72
CA SER A 58 -7.85 -3.76 2.13
C SER A 58 -9.17 -4.13 2.81
N ASN A 59 -9.55 -5.39 2.73
CA ASN A 59 -10.70 -5.92 3.46
C ASN A 59 -10.62 -5.68 4.97
N SER A 60 -9.40 -5.68 5.53
CA SER A 60 -9.15 -5.54 6.97
C SER A 60 -8.94 -4.10 7.44
N TYR A 61 -8.72 -3.14 6.54
CA TYR A 61 -8.52 -1.75 6.95
C TYR A 61 -9.81 -1.20 7.57
N SER A 62 -9.68 -0.74 8.83
CA SER A 62 -10.82 -0.30 9.64
C SER A 62 -11.99 -1.29 9.59
N ASN A 63 -11.64 -2.58 9.62
CA ASN A 63 -12.61 -3.67 9.60
C ASN A 63 -13.62 -3.59 8.41
N GLY A 64 -13.10 -3.22 7.24
CA GLY A 64 -13.86 -3.08 5.99
C GLY A 64 -14.48 -1.71 5.74
N ASP A 65 -14.37 -0.76 6.68
CA ASP A 65 -14.93 0.59 6.47
C ASP A 65 -14.14 1.39 5.42
N SER A 66 -12.83 1.12 5.29
CA SER A 66 -12.04 1.71 4.22
C SER A 66 -12.62 1.40 2.83
N GLU A 67 -13.02 0.16 2.57
CA GLU A 67 -13.68 -0.21 1.31
C GLU A 67 -15.06 0.45 1.15
N ARG A 68 -15.86 0.56 2.24
CA ARG A 68 -17.16 1.26 2.21
C ARG A 68 -17.02 2.75 1.90
N ILE A 69 -15.97 3.40 2.41
CA ILE A 69 -15.71 4.81 2.11
C ILE A 69 -15.29 5.01 0.66
N VAL A 70 -14.51 4.09 0.10
CA VAL A 70 -14.20 4.12 -1.35
C VAL A 70 -15.50 4.01 -2.17
N ALA A 71 -16.42 3.10 -1.80
CA ALA A 71 -17.72 2.98 -2.46
C ALA A 71 -18.53 4.30 -2.37
N LYS A 72 -18.62 4.88 -1.17
CA LYS A 72 -19.33 6.15 -0.95
C LYS A 72 -18.69 7.32 -1.69
N PHE A 73 -17.35 7.34 -1.80
CA PHE A 73 -16.63 8.31 -2.61
C PHE A 73 -17.07 8.25 -4.08
N ILE A 74 -17.05 7.04 -4.66
CA ILE A 74 -17.46 6.81 -6.05
C ILE A 74 -18.90 7.25 -6.27
N GLU A 75 -19.80 6.83 -5.39
CA GLU A 75 -21.24 7.17 -5.47
C GLU A 75 -21.49 8.67 -5.30
N LYS A 76 -20.97 9.29 -4.24
CA LYS A 76 -21.21 10.71 -3.91
C LYS A 76 -20.74 11.65 -5.01
N TYR A 77 -19.59 11.37 -5.61
CA TYR A 77 -18.99 12.23 -6.64
C TYR A 77 -19.22 11.72 -8.06
N GLN A 78 -20.02 10.66 -8.21
CA GLN A 78 -20.38 10.07 -9.51
C GLN A 78 -19.16 9.74 -10.37
N ILE A 79 -18.14 9.13 -9.76
CA ILE A 79 -16.91 8.75 -10.44
C ILE A 79 -17.20 7.58 -11.39
N PRO A 80 -16.90 7.71 -12.69
CA PRO A 80 -17.05 6.58 -13.62
C PRO A 80 -16.17 5.40 -13.19
N ARG A 81 -16.76 4.22 -13.08
CA ARG A 81 -16.06 3.03 -12.54
C ARG A 81 -14.84 2.65 -13.37
N GLU A 82 -14.90 2.86 -14.67
CA GLU A 82 -13.82 2.58 -15.62
C GLU A 82 -12.65 3.58 -15.56
N GLU A 83 -12.82 4.72 -14.92
CA GLU A 83 -11.78 5.74 -14.78
C GLU A 83 -10.98 5.59 -13.50
N ILE A 84 -11.46 4.80 -12.51
CA ILE A 84 -10.83 4.59 -11.22
C ILE A 84 -10.26 3.17 -11.10
N ILE A 85 -9.05 3.08 -10.58
CA ILE A 85 -8.38 1.82 -10.27
C ILE A 85 -8.50 1.53 -8.78
N ILE A 86 -9.17 0.44 -8.44
CA ILE A 86 -9.35 -0.01 -7.06
C ILE A 86 -8.42 -1.20 -6.82
N ALA A 87 -7.45 -0.99 -5.94
CA ALA A 87 -6.61 -2.04 -5.38
C ALA A 87 -7.10 -2.39 -3.97
N THR A 88 -7.41 -3.66 -3.72
CA THR A 88 -7.73 -4.14 -2.36
C THR A 88 -7.02 -5.45 -2.07
N LYS A 89 -7.13 -5.94 -0.82
CA LYS A 89 -6.34 -7.07 -0.36
C LYS A 89 -7.20 -8.08 0.40
N CYS A 90 -6.79 -9.35 0.37
CA CYS A 90 -7.30 -10.42 1.23
C CYS A 90 -6.18 -10.98 2.10
N TRP A 91 -6.52 -11.75 3.07
CA TRP A 91 -5.78 -12.50 4.07
C TRP A 91 -6.37 -12.27 5.47
N GLY A 92 -6.65 -11.00 5.81
CA GLY A 92 -7.18 -10.61 7.10
C GLY A 92 -8.67 -10.93 7.28
N VAL A 93 -9.06 -11.14 8.54
CA VAL A 93 -10.47 -11.29 8.95
C VAL A 93 -11.18 -9.94 8.93
N VAL A 94 -12.45 -9.96 8.58
CA VAL A 94 -13.38 -8.84 8.81
C VAL A 94 -14.38 -9.25 9.89
N GLY A 95 -14.36 -8.55 11.03
CA GLY A 95 -15.19 -8.84 12.19
C GLY A 95 -16.67 -8.53 11.97
N LYS A 96 -17.51 -9.28 12.66
CA LYS A 96 -18.97 -9.17 12.61
C LYS A 96 -19.51 -8.52 13.89
N GLY A 97 -20.51 -7.65 13.76
CA GLY A 97 -21.21 -7.05 14.91
C GLY A 97 -20.29 -6.28 15.85
N ALA A 98 -20.44 -6.49 17.16
CA ALA A 98 -19.68 -5.81 18.20
C ALA A 98 -18.18 -6.16 18.25
N GLU A 99 -17.74 -7.14 17.49
CA GLU A 99 -16.33 -7.57 17.45
C GLU A 99 -15.49 -6.77 16.44
N ARG A 100 -16.10 -5.84 15.72
CA ARG A 100 -15.43 -4.98 14.75
C ARG A 100 -14.23 -4.24 15.34
N ASP A 101 -14.35 -3.79 16.59
CA ASP A 101 -13.33 -2.97 17.25
C ASP A 101 -12.17 -3.79 17.83
N LEU A 102 -12.34 -5.13 17.93
CA LEU A 102 -11.35 -6.04 18.49
C LEU A 102 -10.39 -6.62 17.45
N LEU A 103 -10.69 -6.45 16.16
CA LEU A 103 -9.97 -7.11 15.08
C LEU A 103 -8.88 -6.22 14.51
N THR A 104 -7.74 -6.23 15.16
CA THR A 104 -6.47 -5.79 14.58
C THR A 104 -5.66 -7.01 14.16
N PHE A 105 -4.70 -6.85 13.25
CA PHE A 105 -3.77 -7.91 12.80
C PHE A 105 -3.10 -8.70 13.94
N ALA A 106 -3.11 -8.17 15.16
CA ALA A 106 -2.47 -8.78 16.32
C ALA A 106 -3.31 -9.89 17.01
N HIS A 107 -4.57 -10.09 16.66
CA HIS A 107 -5.48 -10.96 17.39
C HIS A 107 -6.06 -12.13 16.58
N PHE A 108 -5.42 -12.50 15.47
CA PHE A 108 -5.88 -13.59 14.59
C PHE A 108 -6.13 -14.91 15.34
N SER A 109 -5.22 -15.30 16.24
CA SER A 109 -5.30 -16.56 16.99
C SER A 109 -6.55 -16.67 17.86
N ALA A 110 -7.17 -15.57 18.26
CA ALA A 110 -8.39 -15.57 19.04
C ALA A 110 -9.64 -16.02 18.24
N PHE A 111 -9.54 -16.00 16.91
CA PHE A 111 -10.67 -16.28 16.01
C PHE A 111 -10.53 -17.57 15.20
N ASP A 112 -9.35 -18.17 15.17
CA ASP A 112 -9.04 -19.35 14.32
C ASP A 112 -9.90 -20.58 14.63
N GLN A 113 -10.41 -20.71 15.86
CA GLN A 113 -11.24 -21.84 16.28
C GLN A 113 -12.74 -21.51 16.35
N ARG A 114 -13.11 -20.30 15.96
CA ARG A 114 -14.52 -19.89 16.00
C ARG A 114 -15.18 -20.20 14.66
N ARG A 115 -16.30 -20.93 14.69
CA ARG A 115 -17.05 -21.38 13.50
C ARG A 115 -17.32 -20.27 12.48
N GLU A 116 -17.67 -19.07 12.96
CA GLU A 116 -17.96 -17.90 12.12
C GLU A 116 -16.76 -17.30 11.42
N TYR A 117 -15.52 -17.67 11.83
CA TYR A 117 -14.28 -17.11 11.31
C TYR A 117 -13.28 -18.13 10.77
N VAL A 118 -13.43 -19.41 11.09
CA VAL A 118 -12.46 -20.48 10.78
C VAL A 118 -12.04 -20.54 9.29
N ASN A 119 -12.88 -20.09 8.35
CA ASN A 119 -12.58 -20.01 6.92
C ASN A 119 -12.70 -18.58 6.37
N GLN A 120 -12.44 -17.55 7.20
CA GLN A 120 -12.55 -16.13 6.80
C GLN A 120 -11.20 -15.43 6.75
N SER A 121 -10.11 -16.16 7.00
CA SER A 121 -8.73 -15.64 6.97
C SER A 121 -7.79 -16.60 6.27
N GLY A 122 -6.58 -16.11 5.94
CA GLY A 122 -5.58 -16.87 5.21
C GLY A 122 -5.82 -16.87 3.70
N LEU A 123 -5.18 -17.80 2.99
CA LEU A 123 -5.17 -17.87 1.53
C LEU A 123 -5.72 -19.19 0.99
N SER A 124 -6.48 -19.94 1.79
CA SER A 124 -7.22 -21.08 1.25
C SER A 124 -8.23 -20.61 0.19
N ARG A 125 -8.59 -21.49 -0.71
CA ARG A 125 -9.60 -21.21 -1.74
C ARG A 125 -10.89 -20.66 -1.12
N ALA A 126 -11.36 -21.28 -0.04
CA ALA A 126 -12.56 -20.83 0.66
C ALA A 126 -12.43 -19.41 1.19
N ALA A 127 -11.31 -19.10 1.86
CA ALA A 127 -11.04 -17.77 2.41
C ALA A 127 -10.92 -16.69 1.33
N ILE A 128 -10.19 -16.96 0.23
CA ILE A 128 -10.04 -16.03 -0.90
C ILE A 128 -11.40 -15.70 -1.53
N PHE A 129 -12.23 -16.72 -1.80
CA PHE A 129 -13.55 -16.50 -2.41
C PHE A 129 -14.50 -15.76 -1.47
N ASN A 130 -14.52 -16.11 -0.17
CA ASN A 130 -15.30 -15.36 0.82
C ASN A 130 -14.85 -13.90 0.93
N ALA A 131 -13.54 -13.67 0.92
CA ALA A 131 -12.97 -12.33 1.03
C ALA A 131 -13.29 -11.46 -0.18
N VAL A 132 -13.19 -12.00 -1.42
CA VAL A 132 -13.49 -11.22 -2.62
C VAL A 132 -14.96 -10.85 -2.71
N GLU A 133 -15.90 -11.77 -2.39
CA GLU A 133 -17.33 -11.47 -2.36
C GLU A 133 -17.64 -10.37 -1.33
N GLY A 134 -17.05 -10.46 -0.14
CA GLY A 134 -17.19 -9.42 0.87
C GLY A 134 -16.63 -8.07 0.43
N SER A 135 -15.48 -8.04 -0.25
CA SER A 135 -14.88 -6.81 -0.78
C SER A 135 -15.73 -6.21 -1.90
N LEU A 136 -16.21 -7.02 -2.85
CA LEU A 136 -17.12 -6.55 -3.92
C LEU A 136 -18.39 -5.91 -3.34
N ALA A 137 -18.98 -6.55 -2.31
CA ALA A 137 -20.16 -6.01 -1.63
C ALA A 137 -19.87 -4.69 -0.91
N ARG A 138 -18.74 -4.55 -0.19
CA ARG A 138 -18.37 -3.32 0.51
C ARG A 138 -17.99 -2.19 -0.43
N LEU A 139 -17.30 -2.51 -1.53
CA LEU A 139 -16.91 -1.58 -2.60
C LEU A 139 -18.07 -1.21 -3.53
N ASN A 140 -19.22 -1.90 -3.42
CA ASN A 140 -20.38 -1.73 -4.30
C ASN A 140 -20.00 -1.76 -5.80
N THR A 141 -19.25 -2.77 -6.20
CA THR A 141 -18.75 -2.94 -7.58
C THR A 141 -18.79 -4.39 -8.02
N SER A 142 -18.84 -4.63 -9.32
CA SER A 142 -18.83 -5.99 -9.89
C SER A 142 -17.43 -6.55 -10.12
N TYR A 143 -16.38 -5.72 -10.05
CA TYR A 143 -15.00 -6.17 -10.25
C TYR A 143 -13.99 -5.32 -9.46
N ILE A 144 -12.84 -5.92 -9.18
CA ILE A 144 -11.65 -5.29 -8.58
C ILE A 144 -10.56 -5.20 -9.64
N ASP A 145 -9.90 -4.05 -9.75
CA ASP A 145 -8.81 -3.86 -10.75
C ASP A 145 -7.54 -4.60 -10.34
N LEU A 146 -7.12 -4.48 -9.08
CA LEU A 146 -5.94 -5.16 -8.54
C LEU A 146 -6.27 -5.83 -7.20
N TYR A 147 -6.31 -7.16 -7.18
CA TYR A 147 -6.57 -7.94 -5.98
C TYR A 147 -5.28 -8.52 -5.43
N GLN A 148 -4.93 -8.19 -4.19
CA GLN A 148 -3.63 -8.51 -3.62
C GLN A 148 -3.75 -9.49 -2.46
N ILE A 149 -2.84 -10.45 -2.37
CA ILE A 149 -2.63 -11.17 -1.12
C ILE A 149 -1.83 -10.27 -0.17
N HIS A 150 -2.37 -10.05 1.05
CA HIS A 150 -1.80 -9.09 2.00
C HIS A 150 -0.55 -9.61 2.70
N ARG A 151 -0.44 -10.95 2.85
CA ARG A 151 0.69 -11.68 3.45
C ARG A 151 0.79 -13.06 2.79
N TYR A 152 1.93 -13.69 2.92
CA TYR A 152 2.07 -15.11 2.60
C TYR A 152 1.39 -15.95 3.66
N ASP A 153 0.77 -17.06 3.24
CA ASP A 153 0.15 -18.04 4.12
C ASP A 153 0.92 -19.37 4.01
N SER A 154 1.72 -19.67 5.02
CA SER A 154 2.52 -20.90 5.06
C SER A 154 1.69 -22.15 5.35
N THR A 155 0.42 -22.01 5.71
CA THR A 155 -0.47 -23.12 6.05
C THR A 155 -1.30 -23.61 4.86
N THR A 156 -1.34 -22.83 3.78
CA THR A 156 -2.07 -23.15 2.55
C THR A 156 -1.09 -23.54 1.43
N PRO A 157 -1.30 -24.64 0.71
CA PRO A 157 -0.47 -24.98 -0.45
C PRO A 157 -0.44 -23.86 -1.50
N PRO A 158 0.73 -23.50 -2.03
CA PRO A 158 0.86 -22.47 -3.06
C PRO A 158 -0.03 -22.69 -4.28
N GLU A 159 -0.23 -23.95 -4.67
CA GLU A 159 -1.10 -24.35 -5.78
C GLU A 159 -2.56 -23.98 -5.53
N GLU A 160 -3.07 -24.18 -4.31
CA GLU A 160 -4.43 -23.84 -3.94
C GLU A 160 -4.65 -22.31 -4.01
N THR A 161 -3.73 -21.56 -3.43
CA THR A 161 -3.75 -20.09 -3.46
C THR A 161 -3.73 -19.57 -4.89
N MET A 162 -2.76 -20.01 -5.71
CA MET A 162 -2.61 -19.49 -7.07
C MET A 162 -3.75 -19.93 -7.99
N LYS A 163 -4.28 -21.16 -7.81
CA LYS A 163 -5.47 -21.60 -8.56
C LYS A 163 -6.70 -20.78 -8.21
N ALA A 164 -6.90 -20.48 -6.92
CA ALA A 164 -8.02 -19.64 -6.48
C ALA A 164 -7.95 -18.24 -7.09
N LEU A 165 -6.78 -17.61 -7.06
CA LEU A 165 -6.57 -16.28 -7.65
C LEU A 165 -6.77 -16.29 -9.17
N HIS A 166 -6.25 -17.30 -9.86
CA HIS A 166 -6.47 -17.48 -11.30
C HIS A 166 -7.97 -17.59 -11.64
N ASP A 167 -8.73 -18.38 -10.90
CA ASP A 167 -10.18 -18.54 -11.11
C ASP A 167 -10.95 -17.23 -10.91
N LEU A 168 -10.48 -16.35 -10.01
CA LEU A 168 -11.07 -15.02 -9.85
C LEU A 168 -10.82 -14.12 -11.06
N VAL A 169 -9.68 -14.25 -11.71
CA VAL A 169 -9.38 -13.53 -12.96
C VAL A 169 -10.23 -14.09 -14.10
N GLU A 170 -10.28 -15.40 -14.27
CA GLU A 170 -11.10 -16.06 -15.30
C GLU A 170 -12.60 -15.73 -15.15
N SER A 171 -13.10 -15.62 -13.93
CA SER A 171 -14.50 -15.24 -13.67
C SER A 171 -14.79 -13.74 -13.94
N GLY A 172 -13.77 -12.93 -14.19
CA GLY A 172 -13.90 -11.50 -14.42
C GLY A 172 -14.14 -10.66 -13.15
N LYS A 173 -14.17 -11.27 -11.95
CA LYS A 173 -14.28 -10.54 -10.67
C LYS A 173 -13.05 -9.74 -10.32
N VAL A 174 -11.89 -10.14 -10.85
CA VAL A 174 -10.59 -9.51 -10.65
C VAL A 174 -9.93 -9.31 -12.00
N ARG A 175 -9.33 -8.13 -12.23
CA ARG A 175 -8.60 -7.84 -13.49
C ARG A 175 -7.14 -8.27 -13.42
N TYR A 176 -6.47 -7.93 -12.32
CA TYR A 176 -5.05 -8.23 -12.08
C TYR A 176 -4.85 -8.70 -10.66
N ILE A 177 -3.84 -9.53 -10.43
CA ILE A 177 -3.46 -9.98 -9.10
C ILE A 177 -2.10 -9.43 -8.69
N GLY A 178 -1.95 -9.15 -7.39
CA GLY A 178 -0.72 -8.67 -6.76
C GLY A 178 -0.44 -9.36 -5.44
N ALA A 179 0.72 -9.09 -4.87
CA ALA A 179 1.12 -9.61 -3.57
C ALA A 179 1.68 -8.51 -2.68
N SER A 180 1.75 -8.74 -1.37
CA SER A 180 2.30 -7.81 -0.40
C SER A 180 3.06 -8.53 0.69
N SER A 181 4.20 -7.94 1.09
CA SER A 181 4.93 -8.23 2.33
C SER A 181 5.20 -9.72 2.56
N MET A 182 6.17 -10.26 1.85
CA MET A 182 6.67 -11.63 1.97
C MET A 182 8.14 -11.74 1.56
N ARG A 183 8.78 -12.88 1.83
CA ARG A 183 10.13 -13.15 1.36
C ARG A 183 10.19 -13.28 -0.16
N ALA A 184 11.29 -12.88 -0.77
CA ALA A 184 11.48 -13.00 -2.23
C ALA A 184 11.31 -14.45 -2.73
N TRP A 185 11.81 -15.44 -1.96
CA TRP A 185 11.64 -16.85 -2.33
C TRP A 185 10.17 -17.32 -2.28
N GLN A 186 9.35 -16.80 -1.35
CA GLN A 186 7.91 -17.10 -1.25
C GLN A 186 7.18 -16.54 -2.47
N PHE A 187 7.51 -15.31 -2.85
CA PHE A 187 6.94 -14.67 -4.03
C PHE A 187 7.36 -15.38 -5.33
N ALA A 188 8.64 -15.76 -5.43
CA ALA A 188 9.15 -16.53 -6.55
C ALA A 188 8.44 -17.88 -6.67
N LEU A 189 8.26 -18.60 -5.55
CA LEU A 189 7.56 -19.89 -5.51
C LEU A 189 6.11 -19.77 -6.04
N LEU A 190 5.37 -18.78 -5.60
CA LEU A 190 3.99 -18.55 -6.05
C LEU A 190 3.92 -18.29 -7.57
N ASN A 191 4.82 -17.44 -8.08
CA ASN A 191 4.90 -17.15 -9.52
C ASN A 191 5.37 -18.37 -10.34
N GLU A 192 6.28 -19.19 -9.80
CA GLU A 192 6.72 -20.43 -10.45
C GLU A 192 5.58 -21.45 -10.55
N VAL A 193 4.80 -21.62 -9.49
CA VAL A 193 3.60 -22.45 -9.49
C VAL A 193 2.62 -21.97 -10.56
N ALA A 194 2.35 -20.67 -10.65
CA ALA A 194 1.48 -20.12 -11.68
C ALA A 194 2.02 -20.38 -13.09
N GLU A 195 3.33 -20.15 -13.32
CA GLU A 195 3.98 -20.41 -14.61
C GLU A 195 3.86 -21.86 -15.04
N LYS A 196 4.17 -22.81 -14.14
CA LYS A 196 4.12 -24.25 -14.38
C LYS A 196 2.74 -24.74 -14.81
N HIS A 197 1.69 -24.11 -14.29
CA HIS A 197 0.31 -24.50 -14.57
C HIS A 197 -0.40 -23.63 -15.63
N GLY A 198 0.29 -22.62 -16.19
CA GLY A 198 -0.32 -21.67 -17.14
C GLY A 198 -1.36 -20.76 -16.50
N TRP A 199 -1.24 -20.50 -15.18
CA TRP A 199 -2.14 -19.61 -14.44
C TRP A 199 -1.67 -18.17 -14.45
N THR A 200 -2.55 -17.26 -14.02
CA THR A 200 -2.26 -15.84 -13.89
C THR A 200 -1.15 -15.61 -12.86
N LYS A 201 -0.11 -14.86 -13.26
CA LYS A 201 0.99 -14.45 -12.39
C LYS A 201 0.70 -13.08 -11.74
N PHE A 202 1.37 -12.79 -10.66
CA PHE A 202 1.32 -11.47 -10.03
C PHE A 202 1.94 -10.40 -10.95
N VAL A 203 1.25 -9.25 -11.05
CA VAL A 203 1.75 -8.08 -11.78
C VAL A 203 2.39 -7.04 -10.86
N SER A 204 2.17 -7.15 -9.54
CA SER A 204 2.71 -6.20 -8.56
C SER A 204 3.17 -6.85 -7.26
N MET A 205 4.13 -6.17 -6.62
CA MET A 205 4.55 -6.39 -5.23
C MET A 205 4.39 -5.10 -4.43
N GLN A 206 3.89 -5.22 -3.20
CA GLN A 206 3.66 -4.11 -2.27
C GLN A 206 4.36 -4.36 -0.94
N ASP A 207 5.59 -3.84 -0.78
CA ASP A 207 6.39 -3.99 0.44
C ASP A 207 6.65 -2.64 1.13
N GLU A 208 7.20 -2.65 2.35
CA GLU A 208 7.71 -1.44 2.99
C GLU A 208 8.95 -0.94 2.26
N TYR A 209 8.96 0.32 1.83
CA TYR A 209 10.13 0.90 1.20
C TYR A 209 10.21 2.42 1.43
N SER A 210 11.34 2.88 1.91
CA SER A 210 11.61 4.30 2.16
C SER A 210 13.12 4.51 2.37
N LEU A 211 13.59 5.77 2.40
CA LEU A 211 14.97 6.09 2.78
C LEU A 211 15.41 5.51 4.15
N LEU A 212 14.46 5.22 5.05
CA LEU A 212 14.73 4.65 6.37
C LEU A 212 14.52 3.12 6.45
N TYR A 213 14.09 2.48 5.37
CA TYR A 213 13.91 1.03 5.30
C TYR A 213 14.09 0.56 3.85
N ARG A 214 15.18 -0.15 3.56
CA ARG A 214 15.61 -0.52 2.22
C ARG A 214 15.93 -2.01 2.07
N GLU A 215 15.47 -2.85 3.00
CA GLU A 215 15.82 -4.28 3.00
C GLU A 215 15.32 -5.03 1.75
N GLU A 216 14.25 -4.54 1.14
CA GLU A 216 13.69 -5.14 -0.08
C GLU A 216 14.58 -4.95 -1.33
N GLU A 217 15.58 -4.06 -1.27
CA GLU A 217 16.58 -3.89 -2.32
C GLU A 217 17.49 -5.12 -2.48
N HIS A 218 17.69 -5.89 -1.40
CA HIS A 218 18.60 -7.04 -1.42
C HIS A 218 18.15 -8.13 -2.39
N GLU A 219 16.84 -8.43 -2.46
CA GLU A 219 16.32 -9.49 -3.31
C GLU A 219 15.02 -9.12 -4.02
N MET A 220 13.99 -8.65 -3.30
CA MET A 220 12.65 -8.47 -3.84
C MET A 220 12.60 -7.47 -5.01
N LEU A 221 13.20 -6.30 -4.86
CA LEU A 221 13.21 -5.29 -5.93
C LEU A 221 13.97 -5.79 -7.16
N ALA A 222 15.08 -6.50 -6.96
CA ALA A 222 15.86 -7.09 -8.05
C ALA A 222 15.05 -8.17 -8.79
N TYR A 223 14.35 -9.05 -8.06
CA TYR A 223 13.44 -10.04 -8.61
C TYR A 223 12.32 -9.40 -9.42
N CYS A 224 11.64 -8.41 -8.85
CA CYS A 224 10.55 -7.69 -9.52
C CYS A 224 11.03 -7.01 -10.81
N LYS A 225 12.18 -6.34 -10.77
CA LYS A 225 12.80 -5.70 -11.95
C LYS A 225 13.11 -6.71 -13.06
N TYR A 226 13.71 -7.85 -12.70
CA TYR A 226 14.06 -8.89 -13.67
C TYR A 226 12.82 -9.46 -14.38
N HIS A 227 11.76 -9.73 -13.62
CA HIS A 227 10.52 -10.29 -14.14
C HIS A 227 9.54 -9.26 -14.69
N GLY A 228 9.84 -7.95 -14.57
CA GLY A 228 8.97 -6.88 -15.03
C GLY A 228 7.68 -6.73 -14.20
N ILE A 229 7.76 -7.05 -12.91
CA ILE A 229 6.69 -6.89 -11.93
C ILE A 229 6.76 -5.49 -11.35
N GLY A 230 5.60 -4.80 -11.27
CA GLY A 230 5.54 -3.45 -10.71
C GLY A 230 5.69 -3.46 -9.19
N VAL A 231 6.38 -2.46 -8.66
CA VAL A 231 6.50 -2.28 -7.20
C VAL A 231 5.70 -1.05 -6.78
N ILE A 232 4.81 -1.20 -5.79
CA ILE A 232 3.93 -0.15 -5.26
C ILE A 232 4.06 -0.09 -3.74
N PRO A 233 5.16 0.44 -3.20
CA PRO A 233 5.50 0.30 -1.79
C PRO A 233 4.61 1.11 -0.86
N TRP A 234 4.38 0.53 0.33
CA TRP A 234 3.76 1.23 1.44
C TRP A 234 4.79 1.92 2.34
N SER A 235 4.35 2.92 3.11
CA SER A 235 5.18 3.74 4.01
C SER A 235 6.37 4.46 3.38
N PRO A 236 6.28 5.05 2.18
CA PRO A 236 7.40 5.75 1.54
C PRO A 236 7.90 6.96 2.35
N LEU A 237 7.07 7.49 3.23
CA LEU A 237 7.39 8.59 4.15
C LEU A 237 7.75 8.13 5.57
N ALA A 238 8.00 6.84 5.78
CA ALA A 238 8.37 6.24 7.07
C ALA A 238 7.44 6.68 8.23
N GLY A 239 6.10 6.57 8.03
CA GLY A 239 5.12 7.02 9.01
C GLY A 239 5.04 8.54 9.17
N GLY A 240 5.58 9.29 8.22
CA GLY A 240 5.59 10.76 8.17
C GLY A 240 6.85 11.42 8.75
N ARG A 241 7.89 10.64 9.12
CA ARG A 241 9.17 11.16 9.58
C ARG A 241 9.96 11.84 8.48
N LEU A 242 9.92 11.27 7.29
CA LEU A 242 10.54 11.84 6.11
C LEU A 242 9.78 13.04 5.52
N ALA A 243 8.67 13.45 6.14
CA ALA A 243 7.84 14.56 5.68
C ALA A 243 7.92 15.80 6.57
N ARG A 244 8.83 15.83 7.57
CA ARG A 244 8.96 16.93 8.53
C ARG A 244 10.36 16.99 9.15
N PRO A 245 10.83 18.17 9.62
CA PRO A 245 12.06 18.29 10.39
C PRO A 245 12.00 17.49 11.70
N LEU A 246 13.17 17.08 12.21
CA LEU A 246 13.29 16.39 13.49
C LEU A 246 12.75 17.19 14.68
N ALA A 247 12.90 18.53 14.63
CA ALA A 247 12.41 19.41 15.68
C ALA A 247 10.89 19.65 15.67
N ALA A 248 10.16 19.12 14.67
CA ALA A 248 8.72 19.28 14.59
C ALA A 248 8.01 18.40 15.65
N GLU A 249 6.87 18.90 16.17
CA GLU A 249 6.06 18.13 17.11
C GLU A 249 5.69 16.76 16.55
N GLU A 250 5.76 15.75 17.43
CA GLU A 250 5.34 14.39 17.07
C GLU A 250 3.83 14.32 16.81
N THR A 251 3.47 13.67 15.71
CA THR A 251 2.06 13.42 15.41
C THR A 251 1.49 12.32 16.30
N PRO A 252 0.15 12.27 16.46
CA PRO A 252 -0.52 11.15 17.14
C PRO A 252 -0.08 9.78 16.62
N ARG A 253 0.10 9.64 15.30
CA ARG A 253 0.63 8.43 14.66
C ARG A 253 2.06 8.11 15.10
N ALA A 254 2.95 9.09 15.11
CA ALA A 254 4.33 8.89 15.56
C ALA A 254 4.40 8.46 17.02
N LYS A 255 3.62 9.09 17.90
CA LYS A 255 3.50 8.73 19.31
C LYS A 255 2.99 7.30 19.50
N ALA A 256 1.96 6.89 18.76
CA ALA A 256 1.41 5.55 18.82
C ALA A 256 2.39 4.47 18.28
N PHE A 257 3.20 4.78 17.29
CA PHE A 257 4.27 3.89 16.83
C PHE A 257 5.40 3.79 17.84
N ALA A 258 5.81 4.90 18.44
CA ALA A 258 6.84 4.93 19.48
C ALA A 258 6.43 4.14 20.74
N SER A 259 5.17 4.22 21.18
CA SER A 259 4.66 3.44 22.31
C SER A 259 4.70 1.91 22.08
N ARG A 260 4.77 1.48 20.82
CA ARG A 260 4.92 0.07 20.41
C ARG A 260 6.38 -0.32 20.10
N GLY A 261 7.35 0.49 20.53
CA GLY A 261 8.77 0.29 20.23
C GLY A 261 9.13 0.42 18.75
N ARG A 262 8.23 1.00 17.96
CA ARG A 262 8.44 1.22 16.52
C ARG A 262 8.68 2.70 16.28
N GLY A 263 9.67 2.96 15.49
CA GLY A 263 9.71 4.28 14.93
C GLY A 263 10.51 5.32 15.69
N ILE A 264 11.31 4.98 16.68
CA ILE A 264 12.26 5.92 17.27
C ILE A 264 13.46 6.02 16.31
N PRO A 265 13.77 7.22 15.76
CA PRO A 265 14.93 7.39 14.89
C PRO A 265 16.22 7.13 15.69
N ASN A 266 17.12 6.34 15.13
CA ASN A 266 18.51 6.28 15.61
C ASN A 266 19.31 7.45 15.03
N GLU A 267 20.60 7.53 15.34
CA GLU A 267 21.47 8.60 14.84
C GLU A 267 21.55 8.64 13.32
N VAL A 268 21.64 7.47 12.67
CA VAL A 268 21.64 7.35 11.20
C VAL A 268 20.34 7.85 10.59
N ASP A 269 19.18 7.43 11.16
CA ASP A 269 17.89 7.94 10.71
C ASP A 269 17.79 9.45 10.82
N SER A 270 18.26 9.98 11.93
CA SER A 270 18.23 11.42 12.19
C SER A 270 19.07 12.18 11.17
N GLU A 271 20.21 11.64 10.79
CA GLU A 271 21.06 12.26 9.77
C GLU A 271 20.45 12.17 8.36
N ILE A 272 19.86 11.03 7.99
CA ILE A 272 19.12 10.91 6.72
C ILE A 272 17.97 11.93 6.67
N ILE A 273 17.19 12.09 7.76
CA ILE A 273 16.10 13.08 7.82
C ILE A 273 16.61 14.50 7.64
N LYS A 274 17.76 14.87 8.23
CA LYS A 274 18.39 16.18 8.02
C LYS A 274 18.78 16.39 6.55
N ARG A 275 19.38 15.39 5.92
CA ARG A 275 19.73 15.45 4.49
C ARG A 275 18.50 15.64 3.60
N VAL A 276 17.39 14.99 3.93
CA VAL A 276 16.10 15.24 3.25
C VAL A 276 15.65 16.69 3.42
N GLU A 277 15.79 17.26 4.62
CA GLU A 277 15.46 18.65 4.87
C GLU A 277 16.37 19.63 4.10
N GLU A 278 17.66 19.34 4.00
CA GLU A 278 18.63 20.15 3.24
C GLU A 278 18.30 20.16 1.73
N ILE A 279 18.06 18.98 1.13
CA ILE A 279 17.66 18.89 -0.28
C ILE A 279 16.32 19.62 -0.51
N ALA A 280 15.36 19.45 0.39
CA ALA A 280 14.07 20.14 0.32
C ALA A 280 14.23 21.66 0.28
N LYS A 281 15.05 22.22 1.19
CA LYS A 281 15.36 23.66 1.21
C LYS A 281 16.06 24.11 -0.06
N LYS A 282 17.06 23.36 -0.52
CA LYS A 282 17.84 23.68 -1.74
C LYS A 282 16.94 23.74 -2.99
N ARG A 283 15.98 22.82 -3.10
CA ARG A 283 15.09 22.70 -4.25
C ARG A 283 13.80 23.53 -4.13
N GLY A 284 13.49 24.08 -2.96
CA GLY A 284 12.19 24.68 -2.69
C GLY A 284 11.03 23.66 -2.67
N TRP A 285 11.35 22.39 -2.40
CA TRP A 285 10.40 21.29 -2.28
C TRP A 285 9.99 21.06 -0.83
N THR A 286 8.92 20.30 -0.64
CA THR A 286 8.63 19.72 0.68
C THR A 286 9.53 18.50 0.92
N MET A 287 9.80 18.18 2.19
CA MET A 287 10.53 16.95 2.55
C MET A 287 9.81 15.69 2.03
N ALA A 288 8.48 15.70 2.01
CA ALA A 288 7.69 14.63 1.43
C ALA A 288 7.96 14.47 -0.06
N GLN A 289 8.03 15.56 -0.82
CA GLN A 289 8.35 15.52 -2.26
C GLN A 289 9.75 14.95 -2.53
N VAL A 290 10.76 15.34 -1.73
CA VAL A 290 12.12 14.77 -1.84
C VAL A 290 12.08 13.25 -1.61
N SER A 291 11.40 12.80 -0.55
CA SER A 291 11.34 11.39 -0.20
C SER A 291 10.55 10.55 -1.21
N LEU A 292 9.47 11.10 -1.74
CA LEU A 292 8.66 10.44 -2.78
C LEU A 292 9.39 10.42 -4.13
N ALA A 293 10.09 11.50 -4.51
CA ALA A 293 10.90 11.55 -5.71
C ALA A 293 12.03 10.52 -5.64
N TRP A 294 12.67 10.36 -4.47
CA TRP A 294 13.66 9.30 -4.26
C TRP A 294 13.05 7.91 -4.40
N THR A 295 11.93 7.64 -3.74
CA THR A 295 11.24 6.33 -3.81
C THR A 295 10.89 5.99 -5.26
N GLN A 296 10.37 6.96 -6.02
CA GLN A 296 9.93 6.80 -7.40
C GLN A 296 11.03 6.35 -8.37
N ARG A 297 12.31 6.58 -8.06
CA ARG A 297 13.44 6.15 -8.89
C ARG A 297 13.50 4.62 -9.07
N ASN A 298 13.01 3.86 -8.07
CA ASN A 298 13.16 2.42 -8.01
C ASN A 298 11.82 1.65 -8.08
N VAL A 299 10.68 2.34 -8.14
CA VAL A 299 9.36 1.70 -8.04
C VAL A 299 8.38 2.24 -9.09
N SER A 300 7.25 1.55 -9.29
CA SER A 300 6.22 2.01 -10.21
C SER A 300 5.44 3.19 -9.64
N SER A 301 4.99 3.10 -8.40
CA SER A 301 4.28 4.20 -7.72
C SER A 301 4.25 4.01 -6.21
N PRO A 302 4.63 5.00 -5.39
CA PRO A 302 4.50 4.94 -3.94
C PRO A 302 3.04 5.09 -3.51
N ILE A 303 2.64 4.37 -2.43
CA ILE A 303 1.33 4.53 -1.79
C ILE A 303 1.44 5.57 -0.68
N VAL A 304 0.64 6.63 -0.78
CA VAL A 304 0.69 7.78 0.15
C VAL A 304 -0.66 7.99 0.83
N GLY A 305 -0.65 8.10 2.15
CA GLY A 305 -1.81 8.51 2.94
C GLY A 305 -1.90 10.02 3.07
N PHE A 306 -3.09 10.58 2.86
CA PHE A 306 -3.38 11.99 3.09
C PHE A 306 -4.34 12.15 4.27
N ASN A 307 -4.06 13.08 5.16
CA ASN A 307 -4.92 13.40 6.30
C ASN A 307 -5.40 14.87 6.31
N SER A 308 -5.17 15.60 5.24
CA SER A 308 -5.69 16.94 5.04
C SER A 308 -5.59 17.35 3.57
N LEU A 309 -6.42 18.28 3.14
CA LEU A 309 -6.40 18.85 1.79
C LEU A 309 -5.03 19.45 1.44
N LYS A 310 -4.40 20.14 2.39
CA LYS A 310 -3.05 20.70 2.21
C LYS A 310 -2.01 19.63 1.86
N ARG A 311 -2.13 18.43 2.45
CA ARG A 311 -1.19 17.34 2.20
C ARG A 311 -1.36 16.70 0.83
N VAL A 312 -2.51 16.82 0.20
CA VAL A 312 -2.67 16.37 -1.18
C VAL A 312 -1.66 17.09 -2.08
N ASP A 313 -1.61 18.43 -2.01
CA ASP A 313 -0.67 19.21 -2.82
C ASP A 313 0.80 19.01 -2.41
N GLN A 314 1.06 18.90 -1.11
CA GLN A 314 2.41 18.74 -0.57
C GLN A 314 3.07 17.40 -0.90
N ASN A 315 2.27 16.38 -1.23
CA ASN A 315 2.74 15.02 -1.50
C ASN A 315 2.59 14.63 -2.98
N LEU A 316 2.17 15.55 -3.87
CA LEU A 316 2.32 15.33 -5.31
C LEU A 316 3.80 15.36 -5.66
N LEU A 317 4.23 14.46 -6.54
CA LEU A 317 5.61 14.44 -6.98
C LEU A 317 5.91 15.71 -7.79
N PRO A 318 7.12 16.28 -7.63
CA PRO A 318 7.56 17.37 -8.48
C PRO A 318 7.77 16.90 -9.92
N ASP A 319 7.74 17.83 -10.86
CA ASP A 319 8.02 17.54 -12.28
C ASP A 319 9.49 17.18 -12.52
N ASP A 320 10.39 17.78 -11.73
CA ASP A 320 11.83 17.53 -11.78
C ASP A 320 12.21 16.28 -10.96
N GLU A 321 13.24 15.58 -11.42
CA GLU A 321 13.81 14.42 -10.72
C GLU A 321 14.99 14.84 -9.82
N LEU A 322 15.29 14.01 -8.81
CA LEU A 322 16.54 14.13 -8.05
C LEU A 322 17.72 13.76 -8.96
N THR A 323 18.83 14.50 -8.84
CA THR A 323 20.08 14.10 -9.51
C THR A 323 20.66 12.83 -8.87
N ASP A 324 21.58 12.16 -9.58
CA ASP A 324 22.23 10.96 -9.04
C ASP A 324 23.08 11.28 -7.80
N GLU A 325 23.70 12.47 -7.75
CA GLU A 325 24.46 12.94 -6.59
C GLU A 325 23.54 13.19 -5.39
N GLU A 326 22.35 13.79 -5.59
CA GLU A 326 21.38 14.00 -4.53
C GLU A 326 20.82 12.67 -4.02
N ALA A 327 20.50 11.75 -4.91
CA ALA A 327 20.05 10.41 -4.52
C ALA A 327 21.12 9.68 -3.71
N LYS A 328 22.36 9.67 -4.18
CA LYS A 328 23.50 9.08 -3.47
C LYS A 328 23.72 9.71 -2.09
N TYR A 329 23.62 11.04 -2.01
CA TYR A 329 23.76 11.76 -0.73
C TYR A 329 22.70 11.34 0.29
N LEU A 330 21.47 11.06 -0.15
CA LEU A 330 20.40 10.55 0.72
C LEU A 330 20.61 9.10 1.13
N GLU A 331 21.26 8.28 0.30
CA GLU A 331 21.37 6.83 0.43
C GLU A 331 22.58 6.34 1.25
N GLU A 332 23.71 7.04 1.13
CA GLU A 332 25.04 6.53 1.55
C GLU A 332 25.18 6.24 3.05
N LEU A 333 24.31 6.79 3.89
CA LEU A 333 24.33 6.56 5.34
C LEU A 333 23.51 5.34 5.76
N TYR A 334 22.68 4.78 4.86
CA TYR A 334 21.80 3.68 5.21
C TYR A 334 22.59 2.47 5.72
N GLN A 335 22.09 1.87 6.78
CA GLN A 335 22.63 0.63 7.33
C GLN A 335 21.54 -0.45 7.34
N PRO A 336 21.87 -1.71 6.98
CA PRO A 336 20.94 -2.84 7.00
C PRO A 336 20.25 -3.00 8.35
N ARG A 337 19.01 -3.46 8.31
CA ARG A 337 18.12 -3.61 9.47
C ARG A 337 17.49 -4.99 9.51
N PRO A 338 17.01 -5.42 10.67
CA PRO A 338 16.15 -6.59 10.73
C PRO A 338 14.94 -6.41 9.79
N VAL A 339 14.65 -7.45 9.01
CA VAL A 339 13.46 -7.49 8.17
C VAL A 339 12.21 -7.36 9.02
N ARG A 340 11.25 -6.57 8.58
CA ARG A 340 9.97 -6.34 9.25
C ARG A 340 8.82 -6.34 8.25
N GLY A 341 7.61 -6.53 8.76
CA GLY A 341 6.42 -6.58 7.92
C GLY A 341 6.08 -7.97 7.38
N HIS A 342 7.02 -8.89 7.36
CA HIS A 342 6.84 -10.31 7.01
C HIS A 342 7.86 -11.20 7.71
N GLN A 343 7.64 -12.52 7.72
CA GLN A 343 8.50 -13.54 8.35
C GLN A 343 9.03 -14.52 7.31
#